data_cd4aa22ed62cdf0e4f5f491e05e0ee6c
#
_entry.id   cd4aa22ed62cdf0e4f5f491e05e0ee6c
#
_cell.length_a   1.000
_cell.length_b   1.000
_cell.length_c   1.000
_cell.angle_alpha   90.00
_cell.angle_beta   90.00
_cell.angle_gamma   90.00
#
_symmetry.space_group_name_H-M   'P 1'
#
loop_
_entity.id
_entity.type
_entity.pdbx_description
1 polymer ?
#
loop_
_entity_poly.entity_id
_entity_poly.type
_entity_poly.pdbx_seq_one_letter_code
_entity_poly.pdbx_strand_id
1 'polypeptide(L)'
;GVNTGQFDHAWIQKNFSDDSMSVLAGLYPIDSEFYVTDTSGVFIQPPYGPGNELSQSGQNGPPIFPVGALAVRVKYTPPGKNFYLQGAVADGVPGDPNNPRGTHIQLNKGDGTLSIVEFGYTPQGSEESEAVNKTAIGFWRYSARFDDLNDVNGLGNPLRRPSQGFYLLAERTLMVNKDHPSQG
;
A
#
# COMPACT_ATOMS: atom_id res chain seq x y z
N GLY A 1 9.31 0.90 -27.08
CA GLY A 1 9.27 0.00 -25.94
C GLY A 1 10.67 -0.16 -25.34
N VAL A 2 10.74 -0.28 -24.04
CA VAL A 2 12.01 -0.52 -23.32
C VAL A 2 12.13 -2.02 -23.08
N ASN A 3 13.24 -2.61 -23.54
CA ASN A 3 13.51 -4.02 -23.25
C ASN A 3 14.16 -4.11 -21.86
N THR A 4 13.40 -4.50 -20.86
CA THR A 4 13.85 -4.64 -19.47
C THR A 4 13.08 -5.75 -18.76
N GLY A 5 13.73 -6.45 -17.83
CA GLY A 5 13.10 -7.35 -16.89
C GLY A 5 13.19 -6.75 -15.48
N GLN A 6 12.13 -6.88 -14.69
CA GLN A 6 12.07 -6.36 -13.34
C GLN A 6 11.41 -7.37 -12.41
N PHE A 7 11.96 -7.53 -11.21
CA PHE A 7 11.28 -8.22 -10.12
C PHE A 7 10.33 -7.25 -9.44
N ASP A 8 9.07 -7.59 -9.43
CA ASP A 8 8.05 -6.82 -8.74
C ASP A 8 8.10 -7.07 -7.23
N HIS A 9 8.21 -8.34 -6.83
CA HIS A 9 8.32 -8.70 -5.42
C HIS A 9 9.15 -9.97 -5.22
N ALA A 10 9.86 -10.01 -4.08
CA ALA A 10 10.61 -11.17 -3.58
C ALA A 10 10.73 -11.04 -2.07
N TRP A 11 9.92 -11.77 -1.33
CA TRP A 11 9.80 -11.66 0.12
C TRP A 11 9.67 -13.01 0.80
N ILE A 12 9.91 -13.03 2.10
CA ILE A 12 9.62 -14.15 3.00
C ILE A 12 8.58 -13.72 4.03
N GLN A 13 7.68 -14.62 4.40
CA GLN A 13 6.70 -14.39 5.44
C GLN A 13 6.74 -15.51 6.47
N LYS A 14 6.55 -15.13 7.73
CA LYS A 14 6.34 -16.06 8.83
C LYS A 14 5.05 -15.72 9.55
N ASN A 15 4.23 -16.75 9.77
CA ASN A 15 3.01 -16.67 10.55
C ASN A 15 3.27 -17.15 11.98
N PHE A 16 2.55 -16.57 12.93
CA PHE A 16 2.65 -16.83 14.36
C PHE A 16 1.24 -16.93 14.97
N SER A 17 1.16 -17.54 16.15
CA SER A 17 -0.07 -17.55 16.96
C SER A 17 -1.29 -18.03 16.17
N ASP A 18 -1.22 -19.22 15.59
CA ASP A 18 -2.27 -19.83 14.79
C ASP A 18 -2.77 -18.90 13.65
N ASP A 19 -1.81 -18.33 12.92
CA ASP A 19 -2.00 -17.41 11.79
C ASP A 19 -2.65 -16.06 12.15
N SER A 20 -2.84 -15.78 13.45
CA SER A 20 -3.36 -14.46 13.86
C SER A 20 -2.39 -13.31 13.64
N MET A 21 -1.11 -13.59 13.55
CA MET A 21 -0.06 -12.60 13.28
C MET A 21 0.87 -13.08 12.17
N SER A 22 1.23 -12.19 11.26
CA SER A 22 2.23 -12.45 10.24
C SER A 22 3.25 -11.32 10.12
N VAL A 23 4.49 -11.70 9.85
CA VAL A 23 5.58 -10.78 9.55
C VAL A 23 6.14 -11.13 8.18
N LEU A 24 6.24 -10.14 7.31
CA LEU A 24 6.80 -10.24 5.96
C LEU A 24 8.00 -9.32 5.86
N ALA A 25 9.06 -9.77 5.18
CA ALA A 25 10.23 -8.95 4.89
C ALA A 25 10.78 -9.28 3.49
N GLY A 26 11.18 -8.26 2.75
CA GLY A 26 11.77 -8.40 1.42
C GLY A 26 11.42 -7.26 0.48
N LEU A 27 11.58 -7.49 -0.82
CA LEU A 27 11.14 -6.61 -1.88
C LEU A 27 9.62 -6.72 -1.99
N TYR A 28 8.91 -5.64 -1.69
CA TYR A 28 7.47 -5.68 -1.48
C TYR A 28 6.79 -4.42 -1.97
N PRO A 29 5.78 -4.52 -2.85
CA PRO A 29 4.92 -3.40 -3.22
C PRO A 29 3.79 -3.27 -2.19
N ILE A 30 3.64 -2.09 -1.57
CA ILE A 30 2.66 -1.88 -0.49
C ILE A 30 1.22 -1.97 -0.99
N ASP A 31 0.95 -1.66 -2.24
CA ASP A 31 -0.38 -1.73 -2.86
C ASP A 31 -0.90 -3.15 -3.05
N SER A 32 -0.11 -4.17 -2.71
CA SER A 32 -0.58 -5.55 -2.62
C SER A 32 -1.48 -5.82 -1.40
N GLU A 33 -1.38 -5.02 -0.34
CA GLU A 33 -2.16 -5.20 0.89
C GLU A 33 -2.72 -3.91 1.50
N PHE A 34 -2.09 -2.74 1.23
CA PHE A 34 -2.54 -1.45 1.74
C PHE A 34 -3.33 -0.68 0.69
N TYR A 35 -4.37 0.02 1.10
CA TYR A 35 -5.22 0.82 0.22
C TYR A 35 -5.90 -0.03 -0.88
N VAL A 36 -6.20 -1.28 -0.57
CA VAL A 36 -6.78 -2.25 -1.51
C VAL A 36 -8.27 -2.36 -1.30
N THR A 37 -9.01 -2.33 -2.40
CA THR A 37 -10.42 -2.67 -2.46
C THR A 37 -10.60 -3.95 -3.26
N ASP A 38 -11.39 -4.90 -2.78
CA ASP A 38 -11.60 -6.19 -3.46
C ASP A 38 -12.34 -5.99 -4.79
N THR A 39 -13.29 -5.04 -4.82
CA THR A 39 -14.06 -4.70 -6.02
C THR A 39 -13.19 -4.05 -7.10
N SER A 40 -12.08 -3.41 -6.76
CA SER A 40 -11.17 -2.83 -7.75
C SER A 40 -10.49 -3.88 -8.64
N GLY A 41 -10.35 -5.11 -8.13
CA GLY A 41 -9.73 -6.22 -8.87
C GLY A 41 -10.50 -6.69 -10.10
N VAL A 42 -11.78 -6.32 -10.24
CA VAL A 42 -12.58 -6.63 -11.45
C VAL A 42 -12.32 -5.67 -12.61
N PHE A 43 -11.64 -4.55 -12.36
CA PHE A 43 -11.32 -3.56 -13.38
C PHE A 43 -9.91 -3.77 -13.95
N ILE A 44 -9.78 -3.57 -15.26
CA ILE A 44 -8.52 -3.76 -15.99
C ILE A 44 -7.55 -2.58 -15.79
N GLN A 45 -8.04 -1.44 -15.30
CA GLN A 45 -7.27 -0.19 -15.25
C GLN A 45 -6.71 0.13 -13.87
N PRO A 46 -5.45 0.62 -13.80
CA PRO A 46 -4.78 1.02 -12.56
C PRO A 46 -5.46 2.12 -11.71
N PRO A 47 -6.33 3.02 -12.24
CA PRO A 47 -6.91 4.11 -11.44
C PRO A 47 -7.71 3.69 -10.21
N TYR A 48 -8.02 2.42 -10.07
CA TYR A 48 -8.73 1.87 -8.90
C TYR A 48 -7.79 1.35 -7.81
N GLY A 49 -6.49 1.55 -7.96
CA GLY A 49 -5.48 1.34 -6.93
C GLY A 49 -5.40 2.50 -5.92
N PRO A 50 -4.26 2.67 -5.23
CA PRO A 50 -4.07 3.77 -4.28
C PRO A 50 -4.33 5.14 -4.89
N GLY A 51 -5.01 6.01 -4.13
CA GLY A 51 -5.30 7.38 -4.56
C GLY A 51 -4.04 8.20 -4.85
N ASN A 52 -4.20 9.28 -5.61
CA ASN A 52 -3.08 10.12 -6.05
C ASN A 52 -2.29 10.73 -4.88
N GLU A 53 -2.94 10.97 -3.74
CA GLU A 53 -2.31 11.52 -2.54
C GLU A 53 -1.21 10.61 -1.99
N LEU A 54 -1.35 9.28 -2.16
CA LEU A 54 -0.33 8.31 -1.83
C LEU A 54 0.55 7.99 -3.05
N SER A 55 -0.05 7.65 -4.19
CA SER A 55 0.69 7.15 -5.36
C SER A 55 1.63 8.17 -5.99
N GLN A 56 1.41 9.47 -5.77
CA GLN A 56 2.28 10.56 -6.23
C GLN A 56 3.14 11.16 -5.10
N SER A 57 3.20 10.49 -3.94
CA SER A 57 3.97 10.95 -2.79
C SER A 57 5.44 10.55 -2.88
N GLY A 58 6.30 11.20 -2.07
CA GLY A 58 7.72 10.88 -2.03
C GLY A 58 8.51 11.40 -3.23
N GLN A 59 9.76 10.94 -3.36
CA GLN A 59 10.67 11.37 -4.43
C GLN A 59 10.44 10.58 -5.73
N ASN A 60 10.16 9.29 -5.63
CA ASN A 60 9.97 8.37 -6.78
C ASN A 60 8.66 7.59 -6.66
N GLY A 61 7.68 8.15 -5.95
CA GLY A 61 6.48 7.45 -5.54
C GLY A 61 6.72 6.52 -4.34
N PRO A 62 5.66 5.94 -3.77
CA PRO A 62 5.77 4.83 -2.82
C PRO A 62 6.13 3.54 -3.55
N PRO A 63 6.54 2.47 -2.84
CA PRO A 63 6.72 1.15 -3.44
C PRO A 63 5.37 0.55 -3.84
N ILE A 64 4.97 0.79 -5.07
CA ILE A 64 3.75 0.27 -5.70
C ILE A 64 4.11 -0.40 -7.03
N PHE A 65 3.26 -1.34 -7.48
CA PHE A 65 3.48 -2.01 -8.76
C PHE A 65 3.78 -0.99 -9.89
N PRO A 66 4.79 -1.19 -10.73
CA PRO A 66 5.69 -2.36 -10.83
C PRO A 66 7.00 -2.24 -10.03
N VAL A 67 7.16 -1.27 -9.14
CA VAL A 67 8.43 -1.00 -8.43
C VAL A 67 8.24 -1.25 -6.94
N GLY A 68 8.65 -2.42 -6.47
CA GLY A 68 8.73 -2.73 -5.04
C GLY A 68 9.94 -2.08 -4.36
N ALA A 69 9.93 -2.01 -3.05
CA ALA A 69 11.08 -1.62 -2.23
C ALA A 69 11.34 -2.62 -1.11
N LEU A 70 12.52 -2.57 -0.50
CA LEU A 70 12.76 -3.32 0.74
C LEU A 70 11.81 -2.82 1.81
N ALA A 71 11.06 -3.75 2.39
CA ALA A 71 10.07 -3.45 3.40
C ALA A 71 9.98 -4.55 4.46
N VAL A 72 9.47 -4.17 5.62
CA VAL A 72 8.99 -5.09 6.65
C VAL A 72 7.53 -4.73 6.92
N ARG A 73 6.64 -5.75 6.86
CA ARG A 73 5.22 -5.62 7.17
C ARG A 73 4.86 -6.55 8.34
N VAL A 74 4.06 -6.03 9.26
CA VAL A 74 3.39 -6.80 10.33
C VAL A 74 1.89 -6.68 10.14
N LYS A 75 1.17 -7.81 10.22
CA LYS A 75 -0.30 -7.86 10.19
C LYS A 75 -0.80 -8.69 11.36
N TYR A 76 -1.83 -8.20 12.00
CA TYR A 76 -2.51 -8.88 13.09
C TYR A 76 -4.01 -8.95 12.81
N THR A 77 -4.55 -10.16 12.84
CA THR A 77 -5.98 -10.44 12.68
C THR A 77 -6.40 -11.30 13.88
N PRO A 78 -7.05 -10.73 14.92
CA PRO A 78 -7.43 -11.48 16.11
C PRO A 78 -8.38 -12.62 15.77
N PRO A 79 -8.20 -13.82 16.34
CA PRO A 79 -9.06 -14.96 16.09
C PRO A 79 -10.54 -14.66 16.39
N GLY A 80 -11.43 -15.04 15.47
CA GLY A 80 -12.88 -14.85 15.62
C GLY A 80 -13.32 -13.39 15.62
N LYS A 81 -12.49 -12.47 15.13
CA LYS A 81 -12.83 -11.04 14.98
C LYS A 81 -12.82 -10.64 13.51
N ASN A 82 -13.64 -9.65 13.20
CA ASN A 82 -13.82 -9.13 11.86
C ASN A 82 -12.94 -7.88 11.60
N PHE A 83 -11.84 -7.73 12.28
CA PHE A 83 -10.94 -6.60 12.06
C PHE A 83 -9.48 -7.06 11.97
N TYR A 84 -8.68 -6.25 11.35
CA TYR A 84 -7.23 -6.42 11.28
C TYR A 84 -6.52 -5.08 11.53
N LEU A 85 -5.28 -5.19 11.97
CA LEU A 85 -4.33 -4.09 12.03
C LEU A 85 -3.09 -4.51 11.28
N GLN A 86 -2.64 -3.68 10.34
CA GLN A 86 -1.39 -3.92 9.65
C GLN A 86 -0.55 -2.65 9.56
N GLY A 87 0.76 -2.83 9.49
CA GLY A 87 1.69 -1.73 9.31
C GLY A 87 2.93 -2.19 8.56
N ALA A 88 3.53 -1.30 7.80
CA ALA A 88 4.79 -1.54 7.11
C ALA A 88 5.73 -0.35 7.20
N VAL A 89 7.01 -0.66 7.15
CA VAL A 89 8.08 0.30 6.93
C VAL A 89 8.84 -0.15 5.71
N ALA A 90 8.95 0.74 4.73
CA ALA A 90 9.63 0.50 3.47
C ALA A 90 10.71 1.56 3.22
N ASP A 91 11.62 1.28 2.31
CA ASP A 91 12.53 2.29 1.77
C ASP A 91 11.73 3.47 1.19
N GLY A 92 12.20 4.68 1.43
CA GLY A 92 11.50 5.91 1.03
C GLY A 92 11.68 6.28 -0.44
N VAL A 93 12.61 5.65 -1.16
CA VAL A 93 12.86 5.89 -2.59
C VAL A 93 12.95 4.55 -3.32
N PRO A 94 11.83 3.98 -3.78
CA PRO A 94 11.82 2.72 -4.49
C PRO A 94 12.63 2.77 -5.79
N GLY A 95 13.40 1.72 -6.06
CA GLY A 95 14.18 1.60 -7.30
C GLY A 95 15.34 2.59 -7.40
N ASP A 96 15.66 2.99 -8.62
CA ASP A 96 16.67 4.02 -8.93
C ASP A 96 16.02 5.10 -9.80
N PRO A 97 15.81 6.33 -9.28
CA PRO A 97 15.24 7.43 -10.05
C PRO A 97 16.02 7.80 -11.32
N ASN A 98 17.33 7.50 -11.36
CA ASN A 98 18.19 7.79 -12.49
C ASN A 98 18.28 6.63 -13.49
N ASN A 99 17.87 5.44 -13.10
CA ASN A 99 17.85 4.25 -13.95
C ASN A 99 16.57 3.43 -13.75
N PRO A 100 15.50 3.73 -14.50
CA PRO A 100 14.21 3.02 -14.35
C PRO A 100 14.21 1.62 -14.96
N ARG A 101 15.35 1.09 -15.40
CA ARG A 101 15.44 -0.24 -16.00
C ARG A 101 15.91 -1.26 -14.99
N GLY A 102 15.19 -2.39 -14.91
CA GLY A 102 15.54 -3.49 -14.00
C GLY A 102 15.15 -3.23 -12.56
N THR A 103 15.55 -4.13 -11.69
CA THR A 103 15.30 -4.04 -10.25
C THR A 103 16.52 -3.45 -9.56
N HIS A 104 16.33 -2.35 -8.86
CA HIS A 104 17.37 -1.70 -8.07
C HIS A 104 16.95 -1.66 -6.61
N ILE A 105 17.84 -2.08 -5.74
CA ILE A 105 17.71 -1.98 -4.28
C ILE A 105 18.85 -1.07 -3.83
N GLN A 106 18.52 0.17 -3.54
CA GLN A 106 19.48 1.19 -3.11
C GLN A 106 18.96 1.80 -1.81
N LEU A 107 19.77 1.79 -0.77
CA LEU A 107 19.47 2.41 0.51
C LEU A 107 20.40 3.60 0.70
N ASN A 108 20.08 4.71 0.05
CA ASN A 108 20.95 5.88 0.07
C ASN A 108 20.70 6.72 1.32
N LYS A 109 21.75 7.38 1.77
CA LYS A 109 21.62 8.35 2.86
C LYS A 109 20.73 9.52 2.39
N GLY A 110 19.58 9.66 3.04
CA GLY A 110 18.62 10.72 2.72
C GLY A 110 17.32 10.24 2.09
N ASP A 111 17.25 9.01 1.59
CA ASP A 111 16.03 8.41 1.04
C ASP A 111 14.92 8.34 2.10
N GLY A 112 15.31 8.17 3.36
CA GLY A 112 14.39 8.04 4.47
C GLY A 112 13.60 6.72 4.38
N THR A 113 12.44 6.69 5.05
CA THR A 113 11.54 5.54 5.05
C THR A 113 10.11 6.00 4.82
N LEU A 114 9.31 5.19 4.15
CA LEU A 114 7.86 5.27 4.15
C LEU A 114 7.34 4.36 5.27
N SER A 115 6.54 4.91 6.17
CA SER A 115 5.76 4.14 7.15
C SER A 115 4.30 4.25 6.81
N ILE A 116 3.57 3.12 6.87
CA ILE A 116 2.13 3.05 6.63
C ILE A 116 1.49 2.14 7.67
N VAL A 117 0.30 2.51 8.12
CA VAL A 117 -0.52 1.71 9.03
C VAL A 117 -1.95 1.73 8.54
N GLU A 118 -2.64 0.59 8.62
CA GLU A 118 -4.05 0.45 8.25
C GLU A 118 -4.78 -0.38 9.29
N PHE A 119 -5.94 0.13 9.72
CA PHE A 119 -6.93 -0.62 10.48
C PHE A 119 -8.12 -0.90 9.56
N GLY A 120 -8.51 -2.16 9.45
CA GLY A 120 -9.63 -2.58 8.63
C GLY A 120 -10.66 -3.39 9.42
N TYR A 121 -11.91 -3.22 9.04
CA TYR A 121 -13.05 -3.99 9.51
C TYR A 121 -13.68 -4.70 8.31
N THR A 122 -13.70 -6.04 8.36
CA THR A 122 -14.18 -6.93 7.30
C THR A 122 -15.22 -7.88 7.89
N PRO A 123 -16.47 -7.40 8.11
CA PRO A 123 -17.52 -8.26 8.64
C PRO A 123 -17.75 -9.42 7.66
N GLN A 124 -17.69 -10.63 8.17
CA GLN A 124 -18.04 -11.82 7.39
C GLN A 124 -19.52 -11.71 7.01
N GLY A 125 -19.80 -11.94 5.72
CA GLY A 125 -21.16 -12.20 5.29
C GLY A 125 -21.70 -13.47 5.95
N SER A 126 -23.02 -13.70 5.89
CA SER A 126 -23.57 -14.99 6.22
C SER A 126 -22.97 -16.04 5.29
N GLU A 127 -22.85 -17.30 5.73
CA GLU A 127 -22.26 -18.41 4.94
C GLU A 127 -22.89 -18.60 3.54
N GLU A 128 -24.04 -17.97 3.30
CA GLU A 128 -24.77 -17.99 2.01
C GLU A 128 -24.44 -16.80 1.08
N SER A 129 -23.58 -15.86 1.49
CA SER A 129 -23.35 -14.62 0.74
C SER A 129 -21.86 -14.38 0.53
N GLU A 130 -21.43 -14.34 -0.72
CA GLU A 130 -20.11 -13.81 -1.15
C GLU A 130 -20.03 -12.28 -1.01
N ALA A 131 -20.77 -11.71 -0.07
CA ALA A 131 -20.84 -10.27 0.13
C ALA A 131 -19.48 -9.69 0.56
N VAL A 132 -18.94 -8.82 -0.25
CA VAL A 132 -17.76 -8.02 0.08
C VAL A 132 -18.19 -6.86 0.97
N ASN A 133 -17.68 -6.83 2.19
CA ASN A 133 -17.89 -5.71 3.11
C ASN A 133 -16.56 -5.37 3.75
N LYS A 134 -16.03 -4.19 3.47
CA LYS A 134 -14.77 -3.72 4.04
C LYS A 134 -14.88 -2.25 4.37
N THR A 135 -14.38 -1.87 5.51
CA THR A 135 -14.13 -0.46 5.86
C THR A 135 -12.72 -0.38 6.44
N ALA A 136 -11.91 0.49 5.92
CA ALA A 136 -10.56 0.66 6.43
C ALA A 136 -10.16 2.13 6.51
N ILE A 137 -9.30 2.44 7.47
CA ILE A 137 -8.62 3.71 7.60
C ILE A 137 -7.12 3.45 7.60
N GLY A 138 -6.38 4.19 6.79
CA GLY A 138 -4.93 4.13 6.75
C GLY A 138 -4.29 5.49 6.92
N PHE A 139 -3.08 5.48 7.45
CA PHE A 139 -2.22 6.65 7.59
C PHE A 139 -0.82 6.30 7.08
N TRP A 140 -0.21 7.22 6.35
CA TRP A 140 1.15 7.07 5.86
C TRP A 140 1.99 8.33 6.09
N ARG A 141 3.31 8.13 6.20
CA ARG A 141 4.28 9.22 6.41
C ARG A 141 5.66 8.82 5.93
N TYR A 142 6.33 9.76 5.25
CA TYR A 142 7.76 9.68 4.98
C TYR A 142 8.57 10.31 6.11
N SER A 143 9.72 9.71 6.44
CA SER A 143 10.67 10.31 7.37
C SER A 143 11.51 11.42 6.73
N ALA A 144 11.72 11.35 5.41
CA ALA A 144 12.35 12.41 4.64
C ALA A 144 11.44 13.63 4.50
N ARG A 145 12.04 14.77 4.16
CA ARG A 145 11.32 15.99 3.81
C ARG A 145 11.53 16.31 2.35
N PHE A 146 10.49 16.81 1.71
CA PHE A 146 10.44 17.11 0.29
C PHE A 146 10.23 18.60 0.07
N ASP A 147 10.65 19.11 -1.09
CA ASP A 147 10.48 20.49 -1.48
C ASP A 147 8.99 20.78 -1.70
N ASP A 148 8.49 21.83 -1.06
CA ASP A 148 7.13 22.30 -1.27
C ASP A 148 7.00 22.89 -2.67
N LEU A 149 5.92 22.53 -3.37
CA LEU A 149 5.71 22.95 -4.76
C LEU A 149 5.30 24.43 -4.89
N ASN A 150 4.78 25.04 -3.82
CA ASN A 150 4.23 26.39 -3.84
C ASN A 150 4.97 27.34 -2.91
N ASP A 151 5.33 26.85 -1.72
CA ASP A 151 5.88 27.72 -0.67
C ASP A 151 7.40 27.80 -0.76
N VAL A 152 7.90 29.03 -0.77
CA VAL A 152 9.32 29.35 -0.78
C VAL A 152 9.70 30.16 0.45
N ASN A 153 10.97 30.09 0.84
CA ASN A 153 11.53 30.96 1.88
C ASN A 153 11.84 32.37 1.33
N GLY A 154 12.29 33.29 2.19
CA GLY A 154 12.63 34.67 1.81
C GLY A 154 13.77 34.82 0.78
N LEU A 155 14.46 33.72 0.44
CA LEU A 155 15.52 33.63 -0.57
C LEU A 155 15.03 32.98 -1.88
N GLY A 156 13.74 32.62 -1.98
CA GLY A 156 13.15 31.96 -3.14
C GLY A 156 13.39 30.45 -3.22
N ASN A 157 13.97 29.82 -2.20
CA ASN A 157 14.15 28.37 -2.17
C ASN A 157 12.90 27.66 -1.63
N PRO A 158 12.51 26.48 -2.17
CA PRO A 158 11.38 25.71 -1.66
C PRO A 158 11.50 25.42 -0.16
N LEU A 159 10.39 25.48 0.53
CA LEU A 159 10.33 25.03 1.92
C LEU A 159 10.36 23.50 1.97
N ARG A 160 11.06 22.93 2.95
CA ARG A 160 11.11 21.48 3.17
C ARG A 160 10.00 21.02 4.10
N ARG A 161 9.06 20.21 3.58
CA ARG A 161 7.89 19.70 4.33
C ARG A 161 7.86 18.18 4.40
N PRO A 162 7.25 17.59 5.46
CA PRO A 162 6.99 16.15 5.48
C PRO A 162 5.91 15.80 4.45
N SER A 163 6.03 14.65 3.81
CA SER A 163 4.96 14.04 3.02
C SER A 163 4.23 13.02 3.88
N GLN A 164 2.94 13.21 4.10
CA GLN A 164 2.07 12.35 4.91
C GLN A 164 0.62 12.53 4.53
N GLY A 165 -0.19 11.51 4.79
CA GLY A 165 -1.61 11.57 4.51
C GLY A 165 -2.38 10.43 5.17
N PHE A 166 -3.68 10.42 4.94
CA PHE A 166 -4.57 9.34 5.36
C PHE A 166 -5.55 9.02 4.24
N TYR A 167 -6.14 7.83 4.32
CA TYR A 167 -7.20 7.39 3.42
C TYR A 167 -8.30 6.67 4.17
N LEU A 168 -9.47 6.65 3.57
CA LEU A 168 -10.62 5.89 4.02
C LEU A 168 -11.10 5.02 2.86
N LEU A 169 -11.36 3.75 3.13
CA LEU A 169 -11.95 2.80 2.20
C LEU A 169 -13.29 2.32 2.75
N ALA A 170 -14.26 2.18 1.86
CA ALA A 170 -15.53 1.54 2.18
C ALA A 170 -16.00 0.77 0.95
N GLU A 171 -16.18 -0.53 1.12
CA GLU A 171 -16.78 -1.42 0.13
C GLU A 171 -17.98 -2.10 0.76
N ARG A 172 -19.05 -2.17 0.02
CA ARG A 172 -20.26 -2.86 0.44
C ARG A 172 -20.99 -3.46 -0.74
N THR A 173 -21.29 -4.74 -0.63
CA THR A 173 -22.23 -5.39 -1.55
C THR A 173 -23.62 -4.79 -1.35
N LEU A 174 -24.18 -4.25 -2.41
CA LEU A 174 -25.51 -3.64 -2.42
C LEU A 174 -26.60 -4.63 -2.75
N MET A 175 -26.30 -5.59 -3.63
CA MET A 175 -27.23 -6.62 -4.08
C MET A 175 -26.51 -7.95 -4.19
N VAL A 176 -27.21 -9.01 -3.82
CA VAL A 176 -26.75 -10.40 -4.00
C VAL A 176 -27.83 -11.14 -4.77
N ASN A 177 -27.45 -11.80 -5.84
CA ASN A 177 -28.34 -12.72 -6.54
C ASN A 177 -28.50 -14.00 -5.71
N LYS A 178 -29.67 -14.19 -5.12
CA LYS A 178 -29.93 -15.36 -4.23
C LYS A 178 -29.88 -16.70 -4.95
N ASP A 179 -30.18 -16.71 -6.24
CA ASP A 179 -30.18 -17.91 -7.06
C ASP A 179 -28.79 -18.26 -7.61
N HIS A 180 -27.95 -17.24 -7.75
CA HIS A 180 -26.57 -17.37 -8.23
C HIS A 180 -25.64 -16.39 -7.45
N PRO A 181 -25.28 -16.68 -6.20
CA PRO A 181 -24.51 -15.77 -5.35
C PRO A 181 -23.17 -15.32 -5.94
N SER A 182 -22.53 -16.17 -6.77
CA SER A 182 -21.26 -15.87 -7.45
C SER A 182 -21.38 -14.87 -8.62
N GLN A 183 -22.59 -14.46 -8.99
CA GLN A 183 -22.82 -13.51 -10.08
C GLN A 183 -23.13 -12.09 -9.59
N GLY A 184 -23.07 -11.84 -8.29
CA GLY A 184 -23.22 -10.53 -7.66
C GLY A 184 -24.64 -10.08 -7.49
#